data_6c35ee417606aedb2d86f5e8cd28181a
#
_entry.id   6c35ee417606aedb2d86f5e8cd28181a
#
_cell.length_a   1.000
_cell.length_b   1.000
_cell.length_c   1.000
_cell.angle_alpha   90.00
_cell.angle_beta   90.00
_cell.angle_gamma   90.00
#
_symmetry.space_group_name_H-M   'P 1'
#
loop_
_entity.id
_entity.type
_entity.pdbx_description
1 polymer ?
#
loop_
_entity_poly.entity_id
_entity_poly.type
_entity_poly.pdbx_seq_one_letter_code
_entity_poly.pdbx_strand_id
1 'polypeptide(L)'
;MAAILLIGAVAIGTLMPSADPASGDPASGDPESADRAQGAVEAHPIAVAVLASEPRSQTISDGPDVRLRREADGHFYADARVNGTTIRFLVDTGASGVALSERDASRAGVDFASSRYQVIGSGASGEVRGEFVRLDSVELGEQRQSDASAVVLDTSDHSLLGQSFLRRFASVTIEGDSMILR
;
A
#
# COMPACT_ATOMS: atom_id res chain seq x y z
N MET A 1 8.04 14.74 24.43
CA MET A 1 7.49 13.38 24.59
C MET A 1 7.59 12.69 23.24
N ALA A 2 8.45 11.70 23.11
CA ALA A 2 8.66 10.98 21.88
C ALA A 2 7.46 10.04 21.66
N ALA A 3 6.68 10.27 20.61
CA ALA A 3 5.64 9.35 20.19
C ALA A 3 6.32 8.16 19.50
N ILE A 4 6.25 6.98 20.10
CA ILE A 4 6.72 5.74 19.52
C ILE A 4 5.70 5.32 18.47
N LEU A 5 6.06 5.47 17.20
CA LEU A 5 5.28 4.97 16.07
C LEU A 5 5.58 3.47 15.93
N LEU A 6 4.71 2.62 16.45
CA LEU A 6 4.80 1.17 16.29
C LEU A 6 4.10 0.80 14.99
N ILE A 7 4.86 0.65 13.91
CA ILE A 7 4.35 0.17 12.64
C ILE A 7 4.51 -1.34 12.64
N GLY A 8 3.42 -2.07 12.83
CA GLY A 8 3.39 -3.51 12.67
C GLY A 8 3.52 -3.88 11.19
N ALA A 9 4.73 -4.13 10.72
CA ALA A 9 4.91 -4.70 9.40
C ALA A 9 4.60 -6.20 9.47
N VAL A 10 3.46 -6.62 8.91
CA VAL A 10 3.18 -8.03 8.65
C VAL A 10 4.04 -8.47 7.47
N ALA A 11 5.16 -9.13 7.77
CA ALA A 11 5.95 -9.81 6.77
C ALA A 11 5.19 -11.06 6.30
N ILE A 12 4.63 -11.04 5.11
CA ILE A 12 4.12 -12.24 4.44
C ILE A 12 5.35 -13.01 3.96
N GLY A 13 5.75 -14.01 4.75
CA GLY A 13 6.77 -14.97 4.39
C GLY A 13 6.26 -15.88 3.27
N THR A 14 6.68 -15.63 2.04
CA THR A 14 6.59 -16.64 0.98
C THR A 14 7.62 -17.74 1.26
N LEU A 15 7.13 -18.88 1.74
CA LEU A 15 7.91 -20.10 1.88
C LEU A 15 8.20 -20.65 0.49
N MET A 16 9.40 -20.41 -0.04
CA MET A 16 9.89 -21.13 -1.21
C MET A 16 10.58 -22.42 -0.77
N PRO A 17 10.27 -23.58 -1.38
CA PRO A 17 11.02 -24.80 -1.13
C PRO A 17 12.40 -24.73 -1.79
N SER A 18 13.43 -25.00 -0.99
CA SER A 18 14.80 -25.18 -1.45
C SER A 18 14.89 -26.43 -2.34
N ALA A 19 15.39 -26.26 -3.56
CA ALA A 19 15.83 -27.36 -4.40
C ALA A 19 17.36 -27.46 -4.32
N ASP A 20 17.85 -28.63 -3.89
CA ASP A 20 19.26 -29.00 -3.85
C ASP A 20 19.89 -29.08 -5.26
N PRO A 21 21.15 -28.74 -5.45
CA PRO A 21 21.86 -28.93 -6.69
C PRO A 21 22.54 -30.30 -6.73
N ALA A 22 22.13 -31.16 -7.67
CA ALA A 22 22.92 -32.36 -8.04
C ALA A 22 23.69 -32.11 -9.32
N SER A 23 24.95 -32.38 -9.18
CA SER A 23 26.06 -32.39 -10.16
C SER A 23 25.83 -33.25 -11.40
N GLY A 24 26.39 -32.85 -12.53
CA GLY A 24 26.60 -33.74 -13.67
C GLY A 24 26.95 -33.01 -14.96
N ASP A 25 28.23 -32.88 -15.23
CA ASP A 25 28.88 -32.56 -16.51
C ASP A 25 29.30 -33.85 -17.27
N PRO A 26 29.86 -33.79 -18.48
CA PRO A 26 29.53 -33.15 -19.78
C PRO A 26 29.50 -34.18 -20.95
N ALA A 27 29.02 -33.76 -22.15
CA ALA A 27 29.63 -34.17 -23.42
C ALA A 27 28.97 -33.53 -24.65
N SER A 28 29.75 -32.79 -25.36
CA SER A 28 30.08 -32.77 -26.82
C SER A 28 29.00 -33.11 -27.85
N GLY A 29 28.88 -32.28 -28.87
CA GLY A 29 28.43 -32.63 -30.19
C GLY A 29 27.78 -31.54 -31.01
N ASP A 30 28.56 -30.75 -31.72
CA ASP A 30 28.21 -30.04 -32.96
C ASP A 30 28.33 -30.97 -34.16
N PRO A 31 28.00 -30.57 -35.41
CA PRO A 31 27.06 -29.55 -35.95
C PRO A 31 26.18 -30.09 -37.10
N GLU A 32 25.49 -29.19 -37.77
CA GLU A 32 25.24 -29.11 -39.22
C GLU A 32 23.80 -29.03 -39.73
N SER A 33 23.59 -27.89 -40.36
CA SER A 33 22.95 -27.66 -41.68
C SER A 33 21.45 -27.62 -41.85
N ALA A 34 21.09 -26.44 -42.28
CA ALA A 34 20.35 -26.05 -43.48
C ALA A 34 18.83 -26.12 -43.56
N ASP A 35 18.34 -24.97 -43.83
CA ASP A 35 17.53 -24.57 -45.02
C ASP A 35 16.02 -24.30 -44.83
N ARG A 36 15.71 -23.04 -45.12
CA ARG A 36 14.52 -22.49 -45.78
C ARG A 36 13.10 -22.92 -45.37
N ALA A 37 12.34 -21.96 -44.90
CA ALA A 37 11.19 -21.46 -45.68
C ALA A 37 10.59 -20.17 -45.04
N GLN A 38 10.45 -19.16 -45.87
CA GLN A 38 9.73 -17.91 -45.65
C GLN A 38 8.24 -18.19 -45.49
N GLY A 39 7.64 -17.61 -44.49
CA GLY A 39 6.20 -17.50 -44.30
C GLY A 39 5.90 -16.28 -43.45
N ALA A 40 5.79 -15.13 -44.10
CA ALA A 40 5.33 -13.90 -43.47
C ALA A 40 3.84 -14.06 -43.14
N VAL A 41 3.54 -14.11 -41.86
CA VAL A 41 2.20 -13.83 -41.34
C VAL A 41 2.31 -12.58 -40.48
N GLU A 42 1.76 -11.49 -41.03
CA GLU A 42 1.57 -10.25 -40.31
C GLU A 42 0.66 -10.53 -39.10
N ALA A 43 1.28 -10.66 -37.93
CA ALA A 43 0.54 -10.64 -36.69
C ALA A 43 0.35 -9.18 -36.28
N HIS A 44 -0.87 -8.69 -36.48
CA HIS A 44 -1.32 -7.46 -35.85
C HIS A 44 -1.24 -7.65 -34.32
N PRO A 45 -0.52 -6.80 -33.59
CA PRO A 45 -0.64 -6.82 -32.14
C PRO A 45 -1.98 -6.18 -31.79
N ILE A 46 -2.95 -7.02 -31.43
CA ILE A 46 -4.11 -6.56 -30.68
C ILE A 46 -3.53 -6.18 -29.33
N ALA A 47 -3.23 -4.92 -29.13
CA ALA A 47 -2.97 -4.36 -27.83
C ALA A 47 -4.25 -4.44 -27.01
N VAL A 48 -4.46 -5.57 -26.34
CA VAL A 48 -5.42 -5.66 -25.24
C VAL A 48 -4.84 -4.80 -24.14
N ALA A 49 -5.28 -3.56 -24.08
CA ALA A 49 -5.11 -2.74 -22.91
C ALA A 49 -5.90 -3.42 -21.78
N VAL A 50 -5.24 -4.29 -21.04
CA VAL A 50 -5.68 -4.73 -19.72
C VAL A 50 -5.58 -3.48 -18.87
N LEU A 51 -6.67 -2.72 -18.80
CA LEU A 51 -6.91 -1.77 -17.72
C LEU A 51 -6.87 -2.63 -16.45
N ALA A 52 -5.71 -2.66 -15.80
CA ALA A 52 -5.57 -3.15 -14.44
C ALA A 52 -6.46 -2.23 -13.59
N SER A 53 -7.70 -2.66 -13.40
CA SER A 53 -8.59 -2.05 -12.43
C SER A 53 -7.96 -2.32 -11.07
N GLU A 54 -7.31 -1.33 -10.50
CA GLU A 54 -6.91 -1.36 -9.10
C GLU A 54 -8.12 -1.83 -8.29
N PRO A 55 -7.98 -2.84 -7.43
CA PRO A 55 -9.09 -3.30 -6.61
C PRO A 55 -9.58 -2.12 -5.78
N ARG A 56 -10.79 -1.65 -6.08
CA ARG A 56 -11.39 -0.55 -5.34
C ARG A 56 -11.80 -1.08 -3.98
N SER A 57 -11.30 -0.45 -2.92
CA SER A 57 -11.80 -0.68 -1.58
C SER A 57 -13.31 -0.50 -1.57
N GLN A 58 -14.02 -1.49 -1.04
CA GLN A 58 -15.46 -1.35 -0.86
C GLN A 58 -15.71 -0.57 0.44
N THR A 59 -15.52 0.74 0.38
CA THR A 59 -15.95 1.64 1.44
C THR A 59 -17.42 1.97 1.21
N ILE A 60 -18.28 1.47 2.07
CA ILE A 60 -19.72 1.77 2.04
C ILE A 60 -19.97 2.74 3.19
N SER A 61 -20.29 3.98 2.88
CA SER A 61 -20.80 4.94 3.87
C SER A 61 -22.32 4.90 3.82
N ASP A 62 -22.93 4.29 4.81
CA ASP A 62 -24.39 4.24 4.99
C ASP A 62 -24.75 5.10 6.20
N GLY A 63 -24.97 6.40 5.95
CA GLY A 63 -25.11 7.39 7.02
C GLY A 63 -23.75 7.72 7.69
N PRO A 64 -23.74 7.96 9.03
CA PRO A 64 -22.52 8.33 9.76
C PRO A 64 -21.50 7.19 9.86
N ASP A 65 -21.91 5.93 9.65
CA ASP A 65 -21.08 4.75 9.77
C ASP A 65 -20.28 4.51 8.49
N VAL A 66 -18.99 4.19 8.64
CA VAL A 66 -18.15 3.70 7.54
C VAL A 66 -17.96 2.20 7.73
N ARG A 67 -18.35 1.41 6.72
CA ARG A 67 -18.20 -0.04 6.70
C ARG A 67 -17.14 -0.43 5.69
N LEU A 68 -16.16 -1.21 6.14
CA LEU A 68 -15.07 -1.73 5.33
C LEU A 68 -15.15 -3.23 5.31
N ARG A 69 -14.91 -3.83 4.16
CA ARG A 69 -14.83 -5.27 4.03
C ARG A 69 -13.38 -5.73 4.10
N ARG A 70 -13.15 -6.87 4.76
CA ARG A 70 -11.82 -7.51 4.78
C ARG A 70 -11.46 -7.96 3.37
N GLU A 71 -10.28 -7.59 2.92
CA GLU A 71 -9.76 -8.00 1.61
C GLU A 71 -9.05 -9.36 1.67
N ALA A 72 -8.66 -9.88 0.50
CA ALA A 72 -8.08 -11.21 0.38
C ALA A 72 -6.75 -11.37 1.14
N ASP A 73 -6.04 -10.28 1.37
CA ASP A 73 -4.81 -10.21 2.17
C ASP A 73 -5.05 -10.16 3.69
N GLY A 74 -6.32 -10.18 4.11
CA GLY A 74 -6.72 -10.17 5.51
C GLY A 74 -6.84 -8.77 6.12
N HIS A 75 -6.60 -7.72 5.37
CA HIS A 75 -6.61 -6.34 5.85
C HIS A 75 -7.89 -5.58 5.49
N PHE A 76 -8.05 -4.42 6.13
CA PHE A 76 -9.12 -3.46 5.84
C PHE A 76 -8.55 -2.22 5.21
N TYR A 77 -9.16 -1.78 4.12
CA TYR A 77 -8.75 -0.59 3.39
C TYR A 77 -9.90 0.41 3.33
N ALA A 78 -9.56 1.69 3.44
CA ALA A 78 -10.48 2.80 3.33
C ALA A 78 -10.01 3.78 2.25
N ASP A 79 -10.93 4.23 1.41
CA ASP A 79 -10.69 5.32 0.47
C ASP A 79 -11.00 6.64 1.18
N ALA A 80 -9.96 7.32 1.66
CA ALA A 80 -10.06 8.61 2.31
C ALA A 80 -9.55 9.73 1.39
N ARG A 81 -10.07 10.94 1.57
CA ARG A 81 -9.61 12.11 0.79
C ARG A 81 -8.53 12.86 1.57
N VAL A 82 -7.40 13.08 0.91
CA VAL A 82 -6.29 13.90 1.42
C VAL A 82 -6.15 15.10 0.50
N ASN A 83 -6.27 16.31 1.01
CA ASN A 83 -6.21 17.56 0.23
C ASN A 83 -7.11 17.51 -1.02
N GLY A 84 -8.28 16.85 -0.90
CA GLY A 84 -9.23 16.66 -2.01
C GLY A 84 -8.95 15.47 -2.94
N THR A 85 -7.80 14.80 -2.82
CA THR A 85 -7.44 13.62 -3.62
C THR A 85 -7.79 12.33 -2.89
N THR A 86 -8.45 11.38 -3.55
CA THR A 86 -8.75 10.07 -2.97
C THR A 86 -7.50 9.21 -2.92
N ILE A 87 -7.16 8.78 -1.72
CA ILE A 87 -6.04 7.90 -1.38
C ILE A 87 -6.60 6.66 -0.69
N ARG A 88 -6.09 5.50 -1.09
CA ARG A 88 -6.40 4.24 -0.44
C ARG A 88 -5.47 4.01 0.74
N PHE A 89 -6.04 3.86 1.90
CA PHE A 89 -5.33 3.64 3.16
C PHE A 89 -5.55 2.23 3.69
N LEU A 90 -4.50 1.60 4.15
CA LEU A 90 -4.60 0.49 5.09
C LEU A 90 -5.06 1.06 6.45
N VAL A 91 -6.16 0.56 6.99
CA VAL A 91 -6.62 0.95 8.33
C VAL A 91 -5.78 0.19 9.36
N ASP A 92 -4.89 0.93 10.03
CA ASP A 92 -3.91 0.36 10.96
C ASP A 92 -4.14 0.89 12.38
N THR A 93 -4.77 0.09 13.23
CA THR A 93 -5.01 0.41 14.63
C THR A 93 -3.73 0.41 15.48
N GLY A 94 -2.63 -0.15 14.98
CA GLY A 94 -1.31 -0.14 15.60
C GLY A 94 -0.47 1.08 15.25
N ALA A 95 -0.80 1.79 14.17
CA ALA A 95 -0.12 3.02 13.79
C ALA A 95 -0.61 4.20 14.64
N SER A 96 0.32 5.03 15.13
CA SER A 96 -0.01 6.21 15.96
C SER A 96 -0.63 7.34 15.15
N GLY A 97 -0.30 7.47 13.86
CA GLY A 97 -0.66 8.59 13.01
C GLY A 97 -1.08 8.23 11.61
N VAL A 98 -1.40 9.26 10.83
CA VAL A 98 -1.57 9.13 9.39
C VAL A 98 -0.19 9.08 8.75
N ALA A 99 0.03 8.10 7.88
CA ALA A 99 1.24 8.00 7.09
C ALA A 99 0.90 7.87 5.61
N LEU A 100 1.67 8.52 4.75
CA LEU A 100 1.53 8.45 3.30
C LEU A 100 2.74 7.75 2.70
N SER A 101 2.52 6.93 1.69
CA SER A 101 3.58 6.54 0.77
C SER A 101 4.00 7.77 -0.05
N GLU A 102 5.25 7.80 -0.56
CA GLU A 102 5.72 8.88 -1.43
C GLU A 102 4.81 9.08 -2.65
N ARG A 103 4.35 7.97 -3.24
CA ARG A 103 3.45 7.99 -4.39
C ARG A 103 2.15 8.74 -4.06
N ASP A 104 1.55 8.42 -2.92
CA ASP A 104 0.28 8.99 -2.52
C ASP A 104 0.42 10.43 -2.04
N ALA A 105 1.52 10.76 -1.35
CA ALA A 105 1.88 12.13 -0.98
C ALA A 105 2.00 13.02 -2.23
N SER A 106 2.72 12.54 -3.26
CA SER A 106 2.84 13.24 -4.54
C SER A 106 1.49 13.44 -5.22
N ARG A 107 0.62 12.40 -5.24
CA ARG A 107 -0.73 12.49 -5.81
C ARG A 107 -1.61 13.52 -5.08
N ALA A 108 -1.46 13.60 -3.76
CA ALA A 108 -2.21 14.54 -2.91
C ALA A 108 -1.60 15.95 -2.87
N GLY A 109 -0.55 16.22 -3.65
CA GLY A 109 0.11 17.52 -3.72
C GLY A 109 0.81 17.92 -2.42
N VAL A 110 1.25 16.94 -1.63
CA VAL A 110 1.97 17.18 -0.38
C VAL A 110 3.42 17.55 -0.70
N ASP A 111 3.92 18.64 -0.11
CA ASP A 111 5.35 19.01 -0.23
C ASP A 111 6.20 18.16 0.71
N PHE A 112 7.07 17.34 0.13
CA PHE A 112 8.05 16.53 0.86
C PHE A 112 9.33 16.36 0.02
N ALA A 113 10.43 16.01 0.68
CA ALA A 113 11.70 15.69 0.00
C ALA A 113 12.47 14.62 0.77
N SER A 114 13.01 13.63 0.05
CA SER A 114 13.82 12.55 0.65
C SER A 114 15.04 13.07 1.42
N SER A 115 15.57 14.23 1.05
CA SER A 115 16.66 14.90 1.78
C SER A 115 16.26 15.39 3.18
N ARG A 116 14.95 15.48 3.47
CA ARG A 116 14.40 15.86 4.79
C ARG A 116 14.01 14.66 5.65
N TYR A 117 14.21 13.41 5.14
CA TYR A 117 13.88 12.20 5.89
C TYR A 117 14.80 12.02 7.08
N GLN A 118 14.19 11.70 8.20
CA GLN A 118 14.86 11.40 9.46
C GLN A 118 14.30 10.11 10.06
N VAL A 119 15.00 9.52 11.00
CA VAL A 119 14.48 8.40 11.79
C VAL A 119 13.34 8.94 12.67
N ILE A 120 12.12 8.43 12.44
CA ILE A 120 10.90 8.85 13.12
C ILE A 120 10.38 7.82 14.10
N GLY A 121 10.95 6.62 14.07
CA GLY A 121 10.57 5.52 14.94
C GLY A 121 11.29 4.23 14.58
N SER A 122 10.82 3.13 15.16
CA SER A 122 11.26 1.79 14.84
C SER A 122 10.04 0.87 14.67
N GLY A 123 10.11 -0.03 13.70
CA GLY A 123 9.11 -1.04 13.41
C GLY A 123 9.72 -2.45 13.48
N ALA A 124 8.95 -3.46 13.11
CA ALA A 124 9.39 -4.85 13.10
C ALA A 124 10.60 -5.08 12.15
N SER A 125 10.72 -4.26 11.10
CA SER A 125 11.79 -4.35 10.09
C SER A 125 12.99 -3.44 10.38
N GLY A 126 13.02 -2.73 11.52
CA GLY A 126 14.10 -1.82 11.90
C GLY A 126 13.66 -0.36 11.98
N GLU A 127 14.61 0.55 11.71
CA GLU A 127 14.33 1.98 11.74
C GLU A 127 13.31 2.39 10.68
N VAL A 128 12.35 3.22 11.09
CA VAL A 128 11.39 3.85 10.20
C VAL A 128 11.84 5.26 9.90
N ARG A 129 12.00 5.59 8.62
CA ARG A 129 12.41 6.90 8.16
C ARG A 129 11.27 7.59 7.44
N GLY A 130 11.23 8.90 7.52
CA GLY A 130 10.23 9.70 6.84
C GLY A 130 10.34 11.17 7.21
N GLU A 131 9.42 11.95 6.67
CA GLU A 131 9.29 13.38 6.92
C GLU A 131 7.93 13.70 7.53
N PHE A 132 7.92 14.47 8.60
CA PHE A 132 6.68 15.03 9.15
C PHE A 132 6.16 16.14 8.24
N VAL A 133 4.90 16.01 7.84
CA VAL A 133 4.23 16.95 6.95
C VAL A 133 2.90 17.41 7.52
N ARG A 134 2.35 18.48 6.94
CA ARG A 134 0.99 18.97 7.25
C ARG A 134 0.12 18.74 6.04
N LEU A 135 -1.08 18.21 6.28
CA LEU A 135 -2.12 18.02 5.30
C LEU A 135 -3.22 19.05 5.55
N ASP A 136 -3.72 19.68 4.50
CA ASP A 136 -4.83 20.64 4.64
C ASP A 136 -6.07 19.94 5.20
N SER A 137 -6.36 18.73 4.72
CA SER A 137 -7.44 17.91 5.26
C SER A 137 -7.25 16.42 5.01
N VAL A 138 -7.82 15.62 5.94
CA VAL A 138 -8.08 14.19 5.76
C VAL A 138 -9.56 13.96 6.03
N GLU A 139 -10.25 13.25 5.13
CA GLU A 139 -11.70 13.02 5.20
C GLU A 139 -12.04 11.55 4.94
N LEU A 140 -12.88 10.96 5.79
CA LEU A 140 -13.45 9.63 5.61
C LEU A 140 -14.87 9.59 6.18
N GLY A 141 -15.86 9.27 5.32
CA GLY A 141 -17.27 9.42 5.68
C GLY A 141 -17.58 10.86 6.07
N GLU A 142 -18.22 11.06 7.23
CA GLU A 142 -18.53 12.39 7.77
C GLU A 142 -17.36 12.99 8.57
N GLN A 143 -16.32 12.19 8.87
CA GLN A 143 -15.19 12.66 9.66
C GLN A 143 -14.21 13.46 8.79
N ARG A 144 -13.90 14.66 9.25
CA ARG A 144 -12.91 15.56 8.64
C ARG A 144 -11.92 16.05 9.68
N GLN A 145 -10.65 15.97 9.38
CA GLN A 145 -9.56 16.57 10.14
C GLN A 145 -8.88 17.61 9.26
N SER A 146 -8.96 18.87 9.64
CA SER A 146 -8.20 19.97 9.02
C SER A 146 -6.85 20.10 9.71
N ASP A 147 -5.86 20.62 8.99
CA ASP A 147 -4.50 20.84 9.49
C ASP A 147 -3.92 19.56 10.16
N ALA A 148 -4.06 18.44 9.45
CA ALA A 148 -3.68 17.14 9.98
C ALA A 148 -2.16 16.93 9.92
N SER A 149 -1.56 16.52 11.04
CA SER A 149 -0.17 16.05 11.02
C SER A 149 -0.10 14.64 10.44
N ALA A 150 0.84 14.44 9.54
CA ALA A 150 1.11 13.15 8.91
C ALA A 150 2.61 12.95 8.73
N VAL A 151 2.98 11.78 8.23
CA VAL A 151 4.35 11.43 7.87
C VAL A 151 4.36 10.93 6.44
N VAL A 152 5.30 11.37 5.62
CA VAL A 152 5.65 10.69 4.37
C VAL A 152 6.73 9.68 4.68
N LEU A 153 6.43 8.41 4.43
CA LEU A 153 7.34 7.30 4.76
C LEU A 153 8.28 7.00 3.60
N ASP A 154 9.55 6.81 3.93
CA ASP A 154 10.53 6.19 3.06
C ASP A 154 10.17 4.70 2.88
N THR A 155 10.18 4.19 1.65
CA THR A 155 10.02 2.76 1.34
C THR A 155 8.68 2.11 1.78
N SER A 156 7.60 2.86 1.88
CA SER A 156 6.28 2.27 2.15
C SER A 156 5.44 2.12 0.88
N ASP A 157 4.92 0.92 0.65
CA ASP A 157 4.01 0.64 -0.48
C ASP A 157 2.57 1.09 -0.20
N HIS A 158 2.20 1.25 1.07
CA HIS A 158 0.86 1.59 1.51
C HIS A 158 0.84 2.84 2.39
N SER A 159 -0.19 3.66 2.18
CA SER A 159 -0.55 4.70 3.12
C SER A 159 -1.33 4.11 4.30
N LEU A 160 -1.09 4.60 5.53
CA LEU A 160 -1.66 4.07 6.76
C LEU A 160 -2.59 5.10 7.41
N LEU A 161 -3.80 4.66 7.76
CA LEU A 161 -4.76 5.46 8.52
C LEU A 161 -4.74 4.99 9.98
N GLY A 162 -3.98 5.71 10.82
CA GLY A 162 -3.73 5.33 12.20
C GLY A 162 -4.56 6.09 13.22
N GLN A 163 -4.21 5.91 14.49
CA GLN A 163 -4.96 6.36 15.66
C GLN A 163 -5.23 7.87 15.70
N SER A 164 -4.33 8.72 15.16
CA SER A 164 -4.56 10.17 15.16
C SER A 164 -5.82 10.58 14.41
N PHE A 165 -6.23 9.78 13.41
CA PHE A 165 -7.48 9.96 12.67
C PHE A 165 -8.60 9.05 13.22
N LEU A 166 -8.31 7.76 13.47
CA LEU A 166 -9.33 6.79 13.89
C LEU A 166 -10.07 7.17 15.18
N ARG A 167 -9.40 7.85 16.12
CA ARG A 167 -10.03 8.38 17.34
C ARG A 167 -11.12 9.44 17.11
N ARG A 168 -11.34 9.87 15.88
CA ARG A 168 -12.47 10.76 15.53
C ARG A 168 -13.79 10.01 15.44
N PHE A 169 -13.72 8.70 15.29
CA PHE A 169 -14.86 7.81 15.39
C PHE A 169 -15.07 7.43 16.86
N ALA A 170 -16.33 7.30 17.27
CA ALA A 170 -16.66 6.88 18.63
C ALA A 170 -16.25 5.42 18.90
N SER A 171 -16.24 4.61 17.85
CA SER A 171 -15.79 3.21 17.94
C SER A 171 -15.22 2.67 16.62
N VAL A 172 -14.28 1.74 16.76
CA VAL A 172 -13.76 0.89 15.68
C VAL A 172 -14.02 -0.55 16.08
N THR A 173 -14.92 -1.23 15.38
CA THR A 173 -15.35 -2.59 15.71
C THR A 173 -15.09 -3.52 14.54
N ILE A 174 -14.58 -4.72 14.82
CA ILE A 174 -14.38 -5.76 13.81
C ILE A 174 -15.36 -6.91 14.13
N GLU A 175 -16.21 -7.21 13.16
CA GLU A 175 -17.21 -8.28 13.24
C GLU A 175 -17.05 -9.19 12.00
N GLY A 176 -16.42 -10.35 12.17
CA GLY A 176 -16.09 -11.25 11.08
C GLY A 176 -15.23 -10.56 10.02
N ASP A 177 -15.77 -10.44 8.80
CA ASP A 177 -15.08 -9.81 7.67
C ASP A 177 -15.47 -8.34 7.46
N SER A 178 -16.04 -7.70 8.47
CA SER A 178 -16.43 -6.30 8.44
C SER A 178 -15.73 -5.50 9.53
N MET A 179 -15.22 -4.32 9.18
CA MET A 179 -14.81 -3.29 10.13
C MET A 179 -15.80 -2.14 10.04
N ILE A 180 -16.28 -1.69 11.20
CA ILE A 180 -17.29 -0.64 11.31
C ILE A 180 -16.68 0.50 12.12
N LEU A 181 -16.64 1.70 11.52
CA LEU A 181 -16.21 2.94 12.13
C LEU A 181 -17.46 3.80 12.40
N ARG A 182 -17.71 4.19 13.65
CA ARG A 182 -18.88 5.00 14.08
C ARG A 182 -18.48 6.30 14.71
#